data_ab60ec9e6fda65e3ba55c754c57662a9
#
_entry.id   ab60ec9e6fda65e3ba55c754c57662a9
#
_cell.length_a   1.000
_cell.length_b   1.000
_cell.length_c   1.000
_cell.angle_alpha   90.00
_cell.angle_beta   90.00
_cell.angle_gamma   90.00
#
_symmetry.space_group_name_H-M   'P 1'
#
loop_
_entity.id
_entity.type
_entity.pdbx_description
1 polymer ?
#
loop_
_entity_poly.entity_id
_entity_poly.type
_entity_poly.pdbx_seq_one_letter_code
_entity_poly.pdbx_strand_id
1 'polypeptide(L)'
;MFAWDETAFIELFGSMPEVDASGGVDVQIVHAQGSLKLHLGFNVLTGDVQVRLFAQGQGEPVFEAWIGESPGARVVRNAGAEFVEIGGTGAWPHVRGYDMLQPLAHGLRVFVAPALMVKTFGP
;
A
#
# COMPACT_ATOMS: atom_id res chain seq x y z
N MET A 1 -10.97 6.06 9.15
CA MET A 1 -11.04 5.88 7.68
C MET A 1 -9.64 5.89 7.10
N PHE A 2 -9.37 5.03 6.16
CA PHE A 2 -8.06 4.92 5.52
C PHE A 2 -7.81 6.08 4.57
N ALA A 3 -6.77 6.87 4.80
CA ALA A 3 -6.44 8.04 3.96
C ALA A 3 -5.50 7.62 2.83
N TRP A 4 -5.87 7.94 1.59
CA TRP A 4 -5.06 7.63 0.41
C TRP A 4 -5.38 8.59 -0.72
N ASP A 5 -4.45 8.73 -1.65
CA ASP A 5 -4.59 9.61 -2.83
C ASP A 5 -4.62 8.74 -4.09
N GLU A 6 -5.79 8.62 -4.71
CA GLU A 6 -5.95 7.78 -5.90
C GLU A 6 -5.03 8.21 -7.04
N THR A 7 -4.93 9.52 -7.29
CA THR A 7 -4.07 10.02 -8.36
C THR A 7 -2.62 9.64 -8.14
N ALA A 8 -2.13 9.76 -6.91
CA ALA A 8 -0.75 9.39 -6.57
C ALA A 8 -0.51 7.89 -6.77
N PHE A 9 -1.49 7.05 -6.43
CA PHE A 9 -1.41 5.60 -6.65
C PHE A 9 -1.38 5.26 -8.13
N ILE A 10 -2.21 5.91 -8.95
CA ILE A 10 -2.20 5.72 -10.40
C ILE A 10 -0.83 6.08 -10.98
N GLU A 11 -0.27 7.20 -10.56
CA GLU A 11 1.05 7.63 -11.03
C GLU A 11 2.16 6.66 -10.60
N LEU A 12 2.07 6.13 -9.38
CA LEU A 12 3.08 5.21 -8.86
C LEU A 12 3.03 3.85 -9.57
N PHE A 13 1.84 3.26 -9.69
CA PHE A 13 1.67 1.91 -10.22
C PHE A 13 1.42 1.86 -11.72
N GLY A 14 1.09 2.98 -12.34
CA GLY A 14 0.86 3.06 -13.78
C GLY A 14 -0.47 2.46 -14.24
N SER A 15 -1.39 2.20 -13.32
CA SER A 15 -2.70 1.64 -13.64
C SER A 15 -3.76 2.10 -12.65
N MET A 16 -5.02 2.02 -13.06
CA MET A 16 -6.16 2.38 -12.21
C MET A 16 -6.39 1.30 -11.15
N PRO A 17 -6.55 1.68 -9.88
CA PRO A 17 -7.02 0.74 -8.87
C PRO A 17 -8.43 0.23 -9.20
N GLU A 18 -8.70 -1.03 -8.88
CA GLU A 18 -10.04 -1.58 -9.01
C GLU A 18 -10.80 -1.32 -7.71
N VAL A 19 -11.99 -0.73 -7.84
CA VAL A 19 -12.84 -0.42 -6.71
C VAL A 19 -14.10 -1.27 -6.82
N ASP A 20 -14.55 -1.87 -5.72
CA ASP A 20 -15.70 -2.75 -5.77
C ASP A 20 -16.97 -2.00 -6.20
N ALA A 21 -17.80 -2.68 -7.01
CA ALA A 21 -18.98 -2.05 -7.62
C ALA A 21 -20.10 -1.80 -6.63
N SER A 22 -20.13 -2.51 -5.50
CA SER A 22 -21.26 -2.47 -4.58
C SER A 22 -21.18 -1.38 -3.52
N GLY A 23 -19.99 -0.87 -3.22
CA GLY A 23 -19.85 0.14 -2.16
C GLY A 23 -18.69 1.08 -2.30
N GLY A 24 -17.74 0.78 -3.18
CA GLY A 24 -16.58 1.63 -3.41
C GLY A 24 -15.60 1.69 -2.24
N VAL A 25 -15.67 0.71 -1.32
CA VAL A 25 -14.84 0.72 -0.11
C VAL A 25 -13.65 -0.23 -0.19
N ASP A 26 -13.74 -1.29 -0.99
CA ASP A 26 -12.63 -2.23 -1.18
C ASP A 26 -11.88 -1.86 -2.45
N VAL A 27 -10.59 -1.59 -2.29
CA VAL A 27 -9.70 -1.17 -3.37
C VAL A 27 -8.64 -2.23 -3.57
N GLN A 28 -8.40 -2.59 -4.83
CA GLN A 28 -7.41 -3.61 -5.21
C GLN A 28 -6.45 -3.02 -6.23
N ILE A 29 -5.16 -3.26 -6.02
CA ILE A 29 -4.12 -2.90 -6.96
C ILE A 29 -3.34 -4.16 -7.29
N VAL A 30 -3.18 -4.44 -8.58
CA VAL A 30 -2.35 -5.55 -9.07
C VAL A 30 -1.26 -4.95 -9.93
N HIS A 31 -0.01 -5.23 -9.59
CA HIS A 31 1.14 -4.66 -10.27
C HIS A 31 2.20 -5.73 -10.50
N ALA A 32 2.54 -5.98 -11.76
CA ALA A 32 3.58 -6.93 -12.14
C ALA A 32 4.84 -6.18 -12.56
N GLN A 33 5.98 -6.62 -12.07
CA GLN A 33 7.26 -6.01 -12.38
C GLN A 33 8.37 -7.06 -12.29
N GLY A 34 9.08 -7.29 -13.39
CA GLY A 34 10.06 -8.36 -13.45
C GLY A 34 9.39 -9.72 -13.24
N SER A 35 9.92 -10.52 -12.34
CA SER A 35 9.37 -11.84 -12.00
C SER A 35 8.42 -11.81 -10.80
N LEU A 36 8.04 -10.63 -10.33
CA LEU A 36 7.19 -10.47 -9.17
C LEU A 36 5.85 -9.84 -9.53
N LYS A 37 4.83 -10.17 -8.75
CA LYS A 37 3.49 -9.62 -8.90
C LYS A 37 2.96 -9.25 -7.53
N LEU A 38 2.57 -8.00 -7.39
CA LEU A 38 2.01 -7.45 -6.15
C LEU A 38 0.49 -7.48 -6.20
N HIS A 39 -0.13 -7.93 -5.12
CA HIS A 39 -1.54 -7.71 -4.84
C HIS A 39 -1.64 -6.87 -3.57
N LEU A 40 -2.13 -5.67 -3.70
CA LEU A 40 -2.34 -4.75 -2.58
C LEU A 40 -3.82 -4.43 -2.51
N GLY A 41 -4.44 -4.75 -1.38
CA GLY A 41 -5.85 -4.46 -1.16
C GLY A 41 -6.06 -3.72 0.14
N PHE A 42 -7.05 -2.83 0.18
CA PHE A 42 -7.42 -2.17 1.43
C PHE A 42 -8.89 -1.79 1.42
N ASN A 43 -9.45 -1.75 2.64
CA ASN A 43 -10.81 -1.28 2.86
C ASN A 43 -10.74 0.15 3.39
N VAL A 44 -11.36 1.09 2.68
CA VAL A 44 -11.28 2.51 2.99
C VAL A 44 -11.95 2.85 4.32
N LEU A 45 -13.00 2.12 4.69
CA LEU A 45 -13.74 2.38 5.93
C LEU A 45 -13.02 1.83 7.15
N THR A 46 -12.57 0.57 7.08
CA THR A 46 -11.98 -0.10 8.24
C THR A 46 -10.48 0.11 8.37
N GLY A 47 -9.81 0.41 7.27
CA GLY A 47 -8.35 0.50 7.27
C GLY A 47 -7.66 -0.85 7.24
N ASP A 48 -8.38 -1.94 6.96
CA ASP A 48 -7.77 -3.25 6.82
C ASP A 48 -7.00 -3.31 5.51
N VAL A 49 -5.75 -3.75 5.57
CA VAL A 49 -4.85 -3.81 4.43
C VAL A 49 -4.31 -5.22 4.28
N GLN A 50 -4.23 -5.68 3.04
CA GLN A 50 -3.59 -6.94 2.70
C GLN A 50 -2.55 -6.70 1.63
N VAL A 51 -1.32 -7.17 1.87
CA VAL A 51 -0.23 -7.09 0.92
C VAL A 51 0.23 -8.50 0.62
N ARG A 52 0.21 -8.89 -0.66
CA ARG A 52 0.69 -10.19 -1.11
C ARG A 52 1.64 -10.01 -2.27
N LEU A 53 2.75 -10.71 -2.23
CA LEU A 53 3.75 -10.69 -3.29
C LEU A 53 3.95 -12.11 -3.80
N PHE A 54 3.82 -12.29 -5.11
CA PHE A 54 3.94 -13.60 -5.75
C PHE A 54 5.17 -13.63 -6.65
N ALA A 55 5.90 -14.73 -6.64
CA ALA A 55 6.92 -15.00 -7.64
C ALA A 55 6.26 -15.61 -8.88
N GLN A 56 6.85 -15.36 -10.04
CA GLN A 56 6.34 -15.89 -11.32
C GLN A 56 6.19 -17.41 -11.25
N GLY A 57 5.03 -17.92 -11.67
CA GLY A 57 4.76 -19.34 -11.70
C GLY A 57 4.37 -19.97 -10.37
N GLN A 58 4.28 -19.17 -9.30
CA GLN A 58 3.90 -19.66 -7.98
C GLN A 58 2.44 -19.31 -7.67
N GLY A 59 1.69 -20.29 -7.15
CA GLY A 59 0.30 -20.07 -6.73
C GLY A 59 0.19 -19.52 -5.32
N GLU A 60 1.22 -19.69 -4.51
CA GLU A 60 1.26 -19.18 -3.14
C GLU A 60 2.11 -17.93 -3.07
N PRO A 61 1.75 -16.95 -2.22
CA PRO A 61 2.57 -15.76 -2.06
C PRO A 61 3.92 -16.07 -1.41
N VAL A 62 4.97 -15.40 -1.86
CA VAL A 62 6.30 -15.48 -1.20
C VAL A 62 6.39 -14.50 -0.03
N PHE A 63 5.47 -13.54 0.03
CA PHE A 63 5.33 -12.62 1.15
C PHE A 63 3.85 -12.29 1.31
N GLU A 64 3.38 -12.26 2.54
CA GLU A 64 2.00 -11.88 2.84
C GLU A 64 1.96 -11.15 4.17
N ALA A 65 1.24 -10.03 4.21
CA ALA A 65 1.03 -9.25 5.42
C ALA A 65 -0.39 -8.74 5.51
N TRP A 66 -0.91 -8.70 6.71
CA TRP A 66 -2.22 -8.14 7.03
C TRP A 66 -2.03 -7.05 8.07
N ILE A 67 -2.66 -5.90 7.84
CA ILE A 67 -2.64 -4.77 8.77
C ILE A 67 -4.09 -4.40 9.05
N GLY A 68 -4.47 -4.43 10.33
CA GLY A 68 -5.79 -3.96 10.74
C GLY A 68 -5.75 -2.49 11.15
N GLU A 69 -6.82 -1.77 10.86
CA GLU A 69 -6.97 -0.39 11.30
C GLU A 69 -5.81 0.54 10.93
N SER A 70 -5.31 0.41 9.70
CA SER A 70 -4.27 1.31 9.19
C SER A 70 -4.83 2.73 9.05
N PRO A 71 -4.07 3.76 9.45
CA PRO A 71 -4.49 5.15 9.25
C PRO A 71 -4.46 5.58 7.79
N GLY A 72 -3.66 4.93 6.96
CA GLY A 72 -3.58 5.29 5.56
C GLY A 72 -2.23 4.99 4.92
N ALA A 73 -2.07 5.52 3.71
CA ALA A 73 -0.88 5.31 2.90
C ALA A 73 -0.43 6.61 2.27
N ARG A 74 0.87 6.75 2.10
CA ARG A 74 1.51 7.92 1.51
C ARG A 74 2.42 7.47 0.37
N VAL A 75 2.27 8.10 -0.80
CA VAL A 75 3.16 7.84 -1.94
C VAL A 75 4.37 8.77 -1.84
N VAL A 76 5.56 8.19 -1.99
CA VAL A 76 6.82 8.91 -1.98
C VAL A 76 7.53 8.66 -3.31
N ARG A 77 7.88 9.74 -4.01
CA ARG A 77 8.58 9.67 -5.30
C ARG A 77 9.79 10.57 -5.23
N ASN A 78 10.92 9.99 -4.90
CA ASN A 78 12.20 10.67 -4.81
C ASN A 78 13.15 10.12 -5.88
N ALA A 79 14.21 10.87 -6.17
CA ALA A 79 15.25 10.37 -7.05
C ALA A 79 15.83 9.06 -6.49
N GLY A 80 15.73 7.98 -7.26
CA GLY A 80 16.25 6.67 -6.89
C GLY A 80 15.33 5.78 -6.05
N ALA A 81 14.20 6.30 -5.56
CA ALA A 81 13.26 5.49 -4.81
C ALA A 81 11.82 5.97 -4.98
N GLU A 82 10.93 5.04 -5.30
CA GLU A 82 9.49 5.33 -5.38
C GLU A 82 8.75 4.20 -4.66
N PHE A 83 7.92 4.58 -3.72
CA PHE A 83 7.21 3.60 -2.89
C PHE A 83 5.93 4.15 -2.32
N VAL A 84 5.06 3.26 -1.87
CA VAL A 84 3.93 3.61 -1.01
C VAL A 84 4.25 3.17 0.41
N GLU A 85 4.06 4.09 1.35
CA GLU A 85 4.25 3.84 2.77
C GLU A 85 2.88 3.61 3.39
N ILE A 86 2.67 2.42 3.96
CA ILE A 86 1.39 2.02 4.54
C ILE A 86 1.56 1.92 6.05
N GLY A 87 0.76 2.68 6.78
CA GLY A 87 0.88 2.69 8.23
C GLY A 87 0.38 1.43 8.89
N GLY A 88 1.07 0.99 9.94
CA GLY A 88 0.59 -0.05 10.83
C GLY A 88 -0.48 0.49 11.78
N THR A 89 -1.06 -0.39 12.58
CA THR A 89 -2.03 0.00 13.61
C THR A 89 -1.38 0.99 14.57
N GLY A 90 -2.00 2.15 14.76
CA GLY A 90 -1.45 3.18 15.65
C GLY A 90 -0.29 3.99 15.07
N ALA A 91 0.02 3.84 13.79
CA ALA A 91 1.13 4.56 13.15
C ALA A 91 0.92 6.07 13.03
N TRP A 92 -0.30 6.55 13.24
CA TRP A 92 -0.64 7.97 13.25
C TRP A 92 -1.31 8.31 14.58
N PRO A 93 -0.52 8.62 15.64
CA PRO A 93 -1.05 8.82 17.00
C PRO A 93 -1.57 10.24 17.22
N HIS A 94 -2.27 10.82 16.27
CA HIS A 94 -2.81 12.17 16.36
C HIS A 94 -4.33 12.13 16.32
N VAL A 95 -4.96 13.15 16.91
CA VAL A 95 -6.42 13.26 16.97
C VAL A 95 -7.01 13.50 15.58
N ARG A 96 -6.35 14.36 14.79
CA ARG A 96 -6.80 14.66 13.43
C ARG A 96 -6.53 13.46 12.50
N GLY A 97 -7.29 13.35 11.41
CA GLY A 97 -7.07 12.34 10.39
C GLY A 97 -5.68 12.46 9.74
N TYR A 98 -5.18 11.34 9.22
CA TYR A 98 -3.90 11.32 8.53
C TYR A 98 -3.96 12.17 7.25
N ASP A 99 -2.99 13.07 7.07
CA ASP A 99 -2.98 14.04 5.98
C ASP A 99 -2.19 13.58 4.73
N MET A 100 -1.53 12.41 4.79
CA MET A 100 -0.73 11.84 3.70
C MET A 100 0.51 12.68 3.33
N LEU A 101 0.83 13.70 4.11
CA LEU A 101 1.96 14.60 3.87
C LEU A 101 3.17 14.26 4.73
N GLN A 102 2.94 13.61 5.86
CA GLN A 102 3.99 13.31 6.82
C GLN A 102 4.27 11.83 6.90
N PRO A 103 5.50 11.44 7.25
CA PRO A 103 5.83 10.03 7.45
C PRO A 103 4.99 9.42 8.55
N LEU A 104 4.60 8.16 8.36
CA LEU A 104 3.98 7.36 9.39
C LEU A 104 5.06 6.81 10.33
N ALA A 105 4.68 6.43 11.54
CA ALA A 105 5.65 5.99 12.54
C ALA A 105 6.22 4.60 12.25
N HIS A 106 5.39 3.71 11.70
CA HIS A 106 5.80 2.34 11.37
C HIS A 106 4.82 1.72 10.37
N GLY A 107 5.20 0.61 9.79
CA GLY A 107 4.36 -0.12 8.84
C GLY A 107 5.18 -0.81 7.77
N LEU A 108 4.67 -0.75 6.54
CA LEU A 108 5.29 -1.34 5.35
C LEU A 108 5.56 -0.28 4.31
N ARG A 109 6.66 -0.45 3.59
CA ARG A 109 6.94 0.30 2.36
C ARG A 109 6.96 -0.67 1.20
N VAL A 110 6.11 -0.41 0.21
CA VAL A 110 6.05 -1.20 -1.02
C VAL A 110 6.73 -0.39 -2.11
N PHE A 111 7.90 -0.83 -2.53
CA PHE A 111 8.72 -0.12 -3.53
C PHE A 111 8.38 -0.60 -4.92
N VAL A 112 8.32 0.34 -5.86
CA VAL A 112 8.26 0.04 -7.29
C VAL A 112 9.53 0.45 -8.01
N ALA A 113 10.35 1.30 -7.41
CA ALA A 113 11.65 1.69 -7.93
C ALA A 113 12.66 1.77 -6.79
N PRO A 114 13.87 1.26 -6.94
CA PRO A 114 14.45 0.71 -8.17
C PRO A 114 13.92 -0.66 -8.57
N ALA A 115 13.24 -1.37 -7.67
CA ALA A 115 12.67 -2.70 -7.93
C ALA A 115 11.47 -2.93 -7.04
N LEU A 116 10.58 -3.82 -7.45
CA LEU A 116 9.42 -4.21 -6.64
C LEU A 116 9.88 -4.99 -5.42
N MET A 117 9.62 -4.46 -4.24
CA MET A 117 9.96 -5.11 -2.97
C MET A 117 9.14 -4.54 -1.83
N VAL A 118 9.04 -5.30 -0.75
CA VAL A 118 8.33 -4.87 0.45
C VAL A 118 9.30 -4.88 1.62
N LYS A 119 9.31 -3.79 2.38
CA LYS A 119 10.14 -3.64 3.58
C LYS A 119 9.29 -3.14 4.74
N THR A 120 9.61 -3.58 5.93
CA THR A 120 9.05 -2.97 7.15
C THR A 120 9.86 -1.73 7.50
N PHE A 121 9.25 -0.82 8.24
CA PHE A 121 9.94 0.37 8.75
C PHE A 121 9.39 0.75 10.13
N GLY A 122 10.21 1.50 10.86
CA GLY A 122 9.88 1.93 12.19
C GLY A 122 10.15 0.85 13.24
N PRO A 123 9.97 1.19 14.53
CA PRO A 123 10.16 0.25 15.63
C PRO A 123 9.07 -0.82 15.71
#